data_cd614f332273d16bc6d1be9609f789f7
#
_entry.id   cd614f332273d16bc6d1be9609f789f7
#
_cell.length_a   1.000
_cell.length_b   1.000
_cell.length_c   1.000
_cell.angle_alpha   90.00
_cell.angle_beta   90.00
_cell.angle_gamma   90.00
#
_symmetry.space_group_name_H-M   'P 1'
#
loop_
_entity.id
_entity.type
_entity.pdbx_description
1 polymer ?
#
loop_
_entity_poly.entity_id
_entity_poly.type
_entity_poly.pdbx_seq_one_letter_code
_entity_poly.pdbx_strand_id
1 'polypeptide(L)'
;VMETKHTLLEALGIELKECSKERCVAVMPVDERTRQPFGYLHGGASVALAETVASIGAYQHIDPKEQACFGLEINANHIKSVKDGTVKAVATPLHVGKSTMVFQIDIRDEQDSLICTSRCTMAVISRPSS
;
A
#
# COMPACT_ATOMS: atom_id res chain seq x y z
N VAL A 1 -4.46 -10.55 13.36
CA VAL A 1 -4.26 -11.16 12.03
C VAL A 1 -5.31 -10.62 11.08
N MET A 2 -4.86 -10.12 9.96
CA MET A 2 -5.73 -9.53 8.95
C MET A 2 -6.27 -10.64 8.03
N GLU A 3 -7.58 -10.66 7.83
CA GLU A 3 -8.21 -11.61 6.91
C GLU A 3 -8.12 -11.06 5.48
N THR A 4 -7.45 -11.77 4.60
CA THR A 4 -7.25 -11.34 3.20
C THR A 4 -8.06 -12.14 2.20
N LYS A 5 -8.71 -13.22 2.65
CA LYS A 5 -9.48 -14.10 1.77
C LYS A 5 -10.64 -13.35 1.11
N HIS A 6 -10.80 -13.52 -0.17
CA HIS A 6 -11.83 -12.86 -0.99
C HIS A 6 -11.67 -11.33 -1.05
N THR A 7 -10.46 -10.83 -0.81
CA THR A 7 -10.14 -9.41 -0.95
C THR A 7 -9.22 -9.19 -2.14
N LEU A 8 -8.99 -7.92 -2.47
CA LEU A 8 -8.06 -7.56 -3.53
C LEU A 8 -6.63 -8.00 -3.20
N LEU A 9 -6.27 -8.04 -1.91
CA LEU A 9 -4.96 -8.51 -1.50
C LEU A 9 -4.72 -9.94 -1.95
N GLU A 10 -5.70 -10.82 -1.74
CA GLU A 10 -5.62 -12.20 -2.20
C GLU A 10 -5.55 -12.26 -3.72
N ALA A 11 -6.41 -11.50 -4.40
CA ALA A 11 -6.47 -11.52 -5.86
C ALA A 11 -5.14 -11.14 -6.51
N LEU A 12 -4.41 -10.19 -5.94
CA LEU A 12 -3.14 -9.72 -6.47
C LEU A 12 -1.93 -10.42 -5.85
N GLY A 13 -2.15 -11.25 -4.85
CA GLY A 13 -1.06 -11.95 -4.16
C GLY A 13 -0.25 -11.05 -3.23
N ILE A 14 -0.86 -9.97 -2.73
CA ILE A 14 -0.19 -9.05 -1.80
C ILE A 14 -0.03 -9.72 -0.44
N GLU A 15 1.18 -9.64 0.10
CA GLU A 15 1.53 -10.27 1.37
C GLU A 15 2.20 -9.25 2.29
N LEU A 16 1.59 -9.02 3.44
CA LEU A 16 2.14 -8.12 4.45
C LEU A 16 3.34 -8.78 5.12
N LYS A 17 4.47 -8.08 5.20
CA LYS A 17 5.69 -8.59 5.83
C LYS A 17 5.94 -8.02 7.21
N GLU A 18 5.75 -6.71 7.38
CA GLU A 18 5.85 -6.08 8.69
C GLU A 18 5.05 -4.78 8.69
N CYS A 19 4.60 -4.35 9.85
CA CYS A 19 3.94 -3.06 9.98
C CYS A 19 4.07 -2.55 11.41
N SER A 20 4.50 -1.30 11.53
CA SER A 20 4.64 -0.61 12.81
C SER A 20 4.26 0.85 12.60
N LYS A 21 4.37 1.66 13.63
CA LYS A 21 4.15 3.11 13.51
C LYS A 21 5.19 3.77 12.62
N GLU A 22 6.38 3.18 12.50
CA GLU A 22 7.48 3.76 11.71
C GLU A 22 7.42 3.37 10.25
N ARG A 23 6.97 2.15 9.95
CA ARG A 23 6.92 1.69 8.55
C ARG A 23 6.03 0.47 8.39
N CYS A 24 5.53 0.31 7.18
CA CYS A 24 4.75 -0.86 6.78
C CYS A 24 5.31 -1.40 5.47
N VAL A 25 5.50 -2.71 5.40
CA VAL A 25 6.14 -3.38 4.25
C VAL A 25 5.27 -4.51 3.75
N ALA A 26 5.03 -4.55 2.45
CA ALA A 26 4.33 -5.66 1.80
C ALA A 26 5.00 -5.97 0.47
N VAL A 27 4.79 -7.19 -0.01
CA VAL A 27 5.33 -7.66 -1.29
C VAL A 27 4.18 -8.11 -2.18
N MET A 28 4.44 -8.11 -3.48
CA MET A 28 3.46 -8.53 -4.47
C MET A 28 4.19 -9.20 -5.64
N PRO A 29 3.70 -10.35 -6.13
CA PRO A 29 4.33 -10.99 -7.28
C PRO A 29 4.06 -10.22 -8.56
N VAL A 30 4.97 -10.34 -9.51
CA VAL A 30 4.78 -9.86 -10.87
C VAL A 30 4.51 -11.09 -11.73
N ASP A 31 3.23 -11.41 -11.93
CA ASP A 31 2.79 -12.60 -12.65
C ASP A 31 1.45 -12.32 -13.36
N GLU A 32 0.75 -13.36 -13.79
CA GLU A 32 -0.51 -13.21 -14.53
C GLU A 32 -1.60 -12.45 -13.76
N ARG A 33 -1.49 -12.38 -12.43
CA ARG A 33 -2.46 -11.65 -11.61
C ARG A 33 -2.23 -10.13 -11.64
N THR A 34 -1.02 -9.70 -12.00
CA THR A 34 -0.60 -8.31 -11.84
C THR A 34 -0.02 -7.68 -13.10
N ARG A 35 0.03 -8.42 -14.21
CA ARG A 35 0.57 -7.92 -15.48
C ARG A 35 -0.47 -7.18 -16.30
N GLN A 36 0.00 -6.21 -17.07
CA GLN A 36 -0.79 -5.57 -18.12
C GLN A 36 -0.60 -6.34 -19.44
N PRO A 37 -1.36 -6.02 -20.52
CA PRO A 37 -1.36 -6.84 -21.74
C PRO A 37 -0.02 -7.03 -22.45
N PHE A 38 0.95 -6.14 -22.20
CA PHE A 38 2.27 -6.25 -22.84
C PHE A 38 3.28 -7.03 -21.99
N GLY A 39 2.85 -7.61 -20.88
CA GLY A 39 3.66 -8.50 -20.05
C GLY A 39 4.41 -7.84 -18.90
N TYR A 40 4.24 -6.55 -18.70
CA TYR A 40 4.86 -5.82 -17.59
C TYR A 40 3.90 -5.68 -16.43
N LEU A 41 4.43 -5.39 -15.25
CA LEU A 41 3.62 -5.08 -14.08
C LEU A 41 2.67 -3.93 -14.40
N HIS A 42 1.39 -4.14 -14.12
CA HIS A 42 0.35 -3.15 -14.32
C HIS A 42 0.51 -2.01 -13.32
N GLY A 43 0.49 -0.77 -13.81
CA GLY A 43 0.60 0.39 -12.94
C GLY A 43 -0.47 0.45 -11.85
N GLY A 44 -1.69 0.05 -12.20
CA GLY A 44 -2.78 -0.03 -11.22
C GLY A 44 -2.53 -1.04 -10.11
N ALA A 45 -1.82 -2.14 -10.42
CA ALA A 45 -1.44 -3.11 -9.39
C ALA A 45 -0.43 -2.51 -8.41
N SER A 46 0.53 -1.72 -8.92
CA SER A 46 1.47 -0.99 -8.07
C SER A 46 0.74 -0.01 -7.15
N VAL A 47 -0.24 0.71 -7.69
CA VAL A 47 -1.03 1.67 -6.89
C VAL A 47 -1.86 0.95 -5.83
N ALA A 48 -2.45 -0.21 -6.17
CA ALA A 48 -3.19 -1.02 -5.19
C ALA A 48 -2.27 -1.47 -4.05
N LEU A 49 -1.04 -1.90 -4.37
CA LEU A 49 -0.05 -2.27 -3.36
C LEU A 49 0.31 -1.07 -2.49
N ALA A 50 0.57 0.08 -3.11
CA ALA A 50 0.94 1.31 -2.41
C ALA A 50 -0.16 1.75 -1.43
N GLU A 51 -1.41 1.77 -1.89
CA GLU A 51 -2.53 2.18 -1.04
C GLU A 51 -2.77 1.18 0.09
N THR A 52 -2.55 -0.10 -0.18
CA THR A 52 -2.68 -1.15 0.83
C THR A 52 -1.71 -0.92 1.99
N VAL A 53 -0.42 -0.71 1.71
CA VAL A 53 0.57 -0.50 2.78
C VAL A 53 0.33 0.82 3.52
N ALA A 54 -0.12 1.86 2.81
CA ALA A 54 -0.44 3.13 3.45
C ALA A 54 -1.64 2.98 4.39
N SER A 55 -2.68 2.27 3.96
CA SER A 55 -3.89 2.04 4.76
C SER A 55 -3.59 1.24 6.02
N ILE A 56 -2.82 0.16 5.88
CA ILE A 56 -2.44 -0.67 7.02
C ILE A 56 -1.52 0.13 7.96
N GLY A 57 -0.61 0.92 7.39
CA GLY A 57 0.26 1.80 8.16
C GLY A 57 -0.52 2.82 8.97
N ALA A 58 -1.57 3.39 8.39
CA ALA A 58 -2.42 4.36 9.07
C ALA A 58 -3.14 3.74 10.27
N TYR A 59 -3.57 2.49 10.15
CA TYR A 59 -4.22 1.79 11.26
C TYR A 59 -3.33 1.64 12.50
N GLN A 60 -2.01 1.69 12.34
CA GLN A 60 -1.08 1.60 13.46
C GLN A 60 -1.11 2.85 14.34
N HIS A 61 -1.70 3.94 13.85
CA HIS A 61 -1.72 5.25 14.51
C HIS A 61 -3.08 5.62 15.09
N ILE A 62 -4.08 4.77 14.95
CA ILE A 62 -5.43 5.05 15.44
C ILE A 62 -5.86 4.03 16.49
N ASP A 63 -6.91 4.39 17.23
CA ASP A 63 -7.62 3.44 18.06
C ASP A 63 -8.80 2.91 17.24
N PRO A 64 -8.75 1.65 16.79
CA PRO A 64 -9.79 1.11 15.91
C PRO A 64 -11.18 1.01 16.55
N LYS A 65 -11.26 1.12 17.87
CA LYS A 65 -12.55 1.16 18.58
C LYS A 65 -13.24 2.52 18.43
N GLU A 66 -12.43 3.57 18.31
CA GLU A 66 -12.92 4.95 18.30
C GLU A 66 -12.83 5.60 16.92
N GLN A 67 -11.99 5.07 16.04
CA GLN A 67 -11.63 5.73 14.79
C GLN A 67 -11.59 4.74 13.63
N ALA A 68 -11.67 5.29 12.42
CA ALA A 68 -11.45 4.55 11.18
C ALA A 68 -10.64 5.42 10.24
N CYS A 69 -9.93 4.77 9.30
CA CYS A 69 -9.13 5.45 8.29
C CYS A 69 -9.61 5.06 6.91
N PHE A 70 -9.64 6.04 6.00
CA PHE A 70 -9.99 5.80 4.59
C PHE A 70 -9.06 6.59 3.68
N GLY A 71 -8.71 6.02 2.53
CA GLY A 71 -7.92 6.73 1.54
C GLY A 71 -8.70 7.90 0.97
N LEU A 72 -8.06 9.06 0.90
CA LEU A 72 -8.62 10.26 0.29
C LEU A 72 -8.04 10.50 -1.09
N GLU A 73 -6.76 10.31 -1.24
CA GLU A 73 -6.06 10.62 -2.48
C GLU A 73 -4.78 9.81 -2.52
N ILE A 74 -4.45 9.32 -3.70
CA ILE A 74 -3.17 8.68 -3.95
C ILE A 74 -2.68 9.12 -5.32
N ASN A 75 -1.38 9.38 -5.42
CA ASN A 75 -0.73 9.64 -6.69
C ASN A 75 0.49 8.75 -6.79
N ALA A 76 0.95 8.52 -8.01
CA ALA A 76 2.07 7.62 -8.24
C ALA A 76 2.81 8.02 -9.50
N ASN A 77 4.12 7.87 -9.47
CA ASN A 77 4.97 7.98 -10.62
C ASN A 77 5.63 6.62 -10.85
N HIS A 78 5.39 6.04 -12.02
CA HIS A 78 5.98 4.76 -12.41
C HIS A 78 7.32 5.04 -13.05
N ILE A 79 8.39 4.57 -12.41
CA ILE A 79 9.76 4.94 -12.78
C ILE A 79 10.39 3.90 -13.71
N LYS A 80 10.12 2.61 -13.48
CA LYS A 80 10.76 1.52 -14.19
C LYS A 80 9.78 0.36 -14.38
N SER A 81 9.82 -0.27 -15.56
CA SER A 81 9.00 -1.46 -15.86
C SER A 81 9.61 -2.71 -15.24
N VAL A 82 8.76 -3.68 -14.89
CA VAL A 82 9.16 -4.98 -14.34
C VAL A 82 8.36 -6.07 -15.03
N LYS A 83 9.01 -7.16 -15.42
CA LYS A 83 8.36 -8.28 -16.12
C LYS A 83 8.06 -9.47 -15.26
N ASP A 84 8.85 -9.69 -14.21
CA ASP A 84 8.74 -10.89 -13.37
C ASP A 84 9.31 -10.63 -11.98
N GLY A 85 9.32 -11.65 -11.16
CA GLY A 85 9.83 -11.57 -9.80
C GLY A 85 8.81 -10.99 -8.83
N THR A 86 9.30 -10.25 -7.87
CA THR A 86 8.51 -9.70 -6.77
C THR A 86 8.89 -8.23 -6.58
N VAL A 87 7.89 -7.40 -6.27
CA VAL A 87 8.14 -6.02 -5.87
C VAL A 87 7.78 -5.83 -4.41
N LYS A 88 8.49 -4.92 -3.76
CA LYS A 88 8.33 -4.63 -2.33
C LYS A 88 7.98 -3.17 -2.15
N ALA A 89 6.87 -2.92 -1.44
CA ALA A 89 6.44 -1.58 -1.09
C ALA A 89 6.76 -1.28 0.37
N VAL A 90 7.30 -0.09 0.61
CA VAL A 90 7.59 0.40 1.95
C VAL A 90 6.87 1.73 2.13
N ALA A 91 5.97 1.80 3.11
CA ALA A 91 5.24 3.02 3.44
C ALA A 91 5.81 3.60 4.74
N THR A 92 6.10 4.90 4.71
CA THR A 92 6.57 5.63 5.89
C THR A 92 5.71 6.88 6.07
N PRO A 93 5.37 7.23 7.33
CA PRO A 93 4.53 8.41 7.55
C PRO A 93 5.32 9.71 7.36
N LEU A 94 4.74 10.63 6.60
CA LEU A 94 5.24 11.99 6.46
C LEU A 94 4.52 12.92 7.43
N HIS A 95 3.26 12.63 7.74
CA HIS A 95 2.42 13.44 8.60
C HIS A 95 1.38 12.53 9.27
N VAL A 96 1.28 12.65 10.59
CA VAL A 96 0.26 11.96 11.37
C VAL A 96 -0.50 13.01 12.15
N GLY A 97 -1.67 13.39 11.65
CA GLY A 97 -2.51 14.41 12.25
C GLY A 97 -3.79 13.82 12.84
N LYS A 98 -4.62 14.68 13.40
CA LYS A 98 -5.89 14.27 14.01
C LYS A 98 -6.92 13.84 12.98
N SER A 99 -6.93 14.47 11.82
CA SER A 99 -7.95 14.21 10.79
C SER A 99 -7.37 13.69 9.49
N THR A 100 -6.06 13.82 9.29
CA THR A 100 -5.40 13.31 8.09
C THR A 100 -4.03 12.73 8.42
N MET A 101 -3.60 11.78 7.60
CA MET A 101 -2.24 11.26 7.58
C MET A 101 -1.74 11.24 6.16
N VAL A 102 -0.45 11.45 5.97
CA VAL A 102 0.17 11.38 4.65
C VAL A 102 1.33 10.40 4.72
N PHE A 103 1.35 9.44 3.79
CA PHE A 103 2.40 8.44 3.70
C PHE A 103 3.16 8.58 2.39
N GLN A 104 4.46 8.34 2.47
CA GLN A 104 5.32 8.14 1.31
C GLN A 104 5.47 6.65 1.09
N ILE A 105 5.29 6.19 -0.14
CA ILE A 105 5.45 4.78 -0.48
C ILE A 105 6.43 4.64 -1.64
N ASP A 106 7.47 3.86 -1.44
CA ASP A 106 8.39 3.48 -2.51
C ASP A 106 8.25 2.00 -2.79
N ILE A 107 8.17 1.65 -4.07
CA ILE A 107 8.11 0.25 -4.52
C ILE A 107 9.39 -0.04 -5.28
N ARG A 108 10.07 -1.13 -4.91
CA ARG A 108 11.35 -1.54 -5.50
C ARG A 108 11.29 -2.98 -5.97
N ASP A 109 12.08 -3.29 -6.99
CA ASP A 109 12.20 -4.66 -7.49
C ASP A 109 13.25 -5.46 -6.69
N GLU A 110 13.53 -6.69 -7.14
CA GLU A 110 14.46 -7.58 -6.45
C GLU A 110 15.91 -7.11 -6.53
N GLN A 111 16.24 -6.21 -7.46
CA GLN A 111 17.55 -5.59 -7.58
C GLN A 111 17.63 -4.25 -6.84
N ASP A 112 16.59 -3.96 -6.03
CA ASP A 112 16.47 -2.71 -5.26
C ASP A 112 16.36 -1.46 -6.13
N SER A 113 15.93 -1.61 -7.37
CA SER A 113 15.65 -0.47 -8.27
C SER A 113 14.28 0.10 -7.95
N LEU A 114 14.16 1.42 -7.97
CA LEU A 114 12.89 2.09 -7.74
C LEU A 114 11.96 1.88 -8.94
N ILE A 115 10.80 1.26 -8.67
CA ILE A 115 9.79 0.96 -9.69
C ILE A 115 8.72 2.04 -9.70
N CYS A 116 8.31 2.48 -8.51
CA CYS A 116 7.21 3.42 -8.35
C CYS A 116 7.42 4.22 -7.08
N THR A 117 7.13 5.50 -7.13
CA THR A 117 7.09 6.34 -5.94
C THR A 117 5.71 6.96 -5.83
N SER A 118 5.15 6.98 -4.63
CA SER A 118 3.75 7.28 -4.40
C SER A 118 3.58 8.05 -3.11
N ARG A 119 2.50 8.83 -3.06
CA ARG A 119 2.09 9.52 -1.83
C ARG A 119 0.60 9.29 -1.66
N CYS A 120 0.21 8.95 -0.43
CA CYS A 120 -1.18 8.65 -0.11
C CYS A 120 -1.63 9.45 1.09
N THR A 121 -2.79 10.10 0.97
CA THR A 121 -3.43 10.83 2.05
C THR A 121 -4.60 10.01 2.57
N MET A 122 -4.66 9.84 3.89
CA MET A 122 -5.70 9.08 4.57
C MET A 122 -6.52 10.03 5.44
N ALA A 123 -7.83 9.84 5.43
CA ALA A 123 -8.73 10.50 6.37
C ALA A 123 -8.80 9.69 7.66
N VAL A 124 -8.83 10.38 8.79
CA VAL A 124 -9.09 9.78 10.09
C VAL A 124 -10.44 10.30 10.55
N ILE A 125 -11.38 9.42 10.80
CA ILE A 125 -12.73 9.81 11.23
C ILE A 125 -13.08 9.08 12.52
N SER A 126 -13.95 9.71 13.31
CA SER A 126 -14.49 9.09 14.52
C SER A 126 -15.55 8.07 14.14
N ARG A 127 -15.54 6.92 14.80
CA ARG A 127 -16.61 5.96 14.63
C ARG A 127 -17.82 6.44 15.42
N PRO A 128 -19.03 6.27 14.88
CA PRO A 128 -20.23 6.57 15.67
C PRO A 128 -20.30 5.63 16.87
N SER A 129 -20.70 6.15 18.01
CA SER A 129 -21.03 5.33 19.18
C SER A 129 -22.28 4.55 18.86
N SER A 130 -22.25 3.25 19.10
CA SER A 130 -23.44 2.41 18.92
C SER A 130 -24.09 2.10 20.25
#